data_aa294542d1cc1403d5f59eab264a0bec
#
_entry.id   aa294542d1cc1403d5f59eab264a0bec
#
_cell.length_a   1.000
_cell.length_b   1.000
_cell.length_c   1.000
_cell.angle_alpha   90.00
_cell.angle_beta   90.00
_cell.angle_gamma   90.00
#
_symmetry.space_group_name_H-M   'P 1'
#
loop_
_entity.id
_entity.type
_entity.pdbx_description
1 polymer ?
#
loop_
_entity_poly.entity_id
_entity_poly.type
_entity_poly.pdbx_seq_one_letter_code
_entity_poly.pdbx_strand_id
1 'polypeptide(L)'
;MGNLRDFTAKEQKPKHSAFKAYEPGYIHIDVNYLPQMADENRRRYLFVAIGRATRWVFIRIFKAKTAANARRFLRDLERACPIRIRTILTPSHGLQANHCRAMDNGKEFTDRLFGLRKCAATGAREFDTLCTALDIEHRLTPPKSPQTNGMVERFNGRIEAVLQSHRFRSGEELETTLHRYVWLYNQQLPQSALGSKLPLQAMKDWHKLKPELFKKQPHYLPGCDS
;
A
#
# COMPACT_ATOMS: atom_id res chain seq x y z
N MET A 1 12.57 5.63 -64.82
CA MET A 1 12.84 4.50 -63.93
C MET A 1 13.02 5.07 -62.50
N GLY A 2 11.99 5.09 -61.72
CA GLY A 2 11.99 5.63 -60.35
C GLY A 2 11.64 4.53 -59.37
N ASN A 3 12.55 4.25 -58.45
CA ASN A 3 12.42 3.23 -57.43
C ASN A 3 11.39 3.66 -56.36
N LEU A 4 10.30 2.93 -56.27
CA LEU A 4 9.41 2.93 -55.14
C LEU A 4 10.12 2.25 -53.94
N ARG A 5 10.37 2.99 -52.88
CA ARG A 5 10.81 2.43 -51.59
C ARG A 5 9.60 1.99 -50.80
N ASP A 6 9.51 0.70 -50.56
CA ASP A 6 8.53 0.08 -49.64
C ASP A 6 8.70 0.60 -48.24
N PHE A 7 7.66 1.26 -47.70
CA PHE A 7 7.49 1.60 -46.28
C PHE A 7 6.55 0.58 -45.63
N THR A 8 7.08 -0.55 -45.22
CA THR A 8 6.33 -1.44 -44.33
C THR A 8 7.25 -2.14 -43.34
N ALA A 9 7.51 -1.47 -42.21
CA ALA A 9 7.86 -2.16 -41.00
C ALA A 9 7.28 -1.34 -39.83
N LYS A 10 6.00 -1.57 -39.49
CA LYS A 10 5.47 -1.16 -38.20
C LYS A 10 6.19 -1.97 -37.13
N GLU A 11 7.12 -1.34 -36.43
CA GLU A 11 7.69 -1.88 -35.19
C GLU A 11 6.55 -2.25 -34.24
N GLN A 12 6.39 -3.53 -34.00
CA GLN A 12 5.49 -4.03 -32.96
C GLN A 12 6.07 -3.62 -31.60
N LYS A 13 5.42 -2.68 -30.95
CA LYS A 13 5.71 -2.36 -29.53
C LYS A 13 5.70 -3.66 -28.72
N PRO A 14 6.71 -3.89 -27.85
CA PRO A 14 6.77 -5.10 -27.05
C PRO A 14 5.47 -5.25 -26.25
N LYS A 15 4.81 -6.40 -26.39
CA LYS A 15 3.63 -6.75 -25.59
C LYS A 15 4.00 -6.61 -24.13
N HIS A 16 3.32 -5.71 -23.42
CA HIS A 16 3.41 -5.62 -21.97
C HIS A 16 3.26 -7.04 -21.40
N SER A 17 4.28 -7.51 -20.67
CA SER A 17 4.24 -8.80 -20.01
C SER A 17 2.97 -8.85 -19.15
N ALA A 18 2.16 -9.86 -19.39
CA ALA A 18 0.92 -10.05 -18.65
C ALA A 18 1.22 -10.02 -17.14
N PHE A 19 0.60 -9.10 -16.42
CA PHE A 19 0.74 -9.00 -14.98
C PHE A 19 0.42 -10.38 -14.37
N LYS A 20 1.40 -10.98 -13.68
CA LYS A 20 1.17 -12.20 -12.92
C LYS A 20 -0.05 -11.99 -12.03
N ALA A 21 -1.11 -12.77 -12.26
CA ALA A 21 -2.29 -12.76 -11.40
C ALA A 21 -1.86 -13.26 -10.02
N TYR A 22 -1.75 -12.36 -9.06
CA TYR A 22 -1.45 -12.73 -7.68
C TYR A 22 -2.76 -13.06 -6.97
N GLU A 23 -2.74 -14.16 -6.22
CA GLU A 23 -3.83 -14.47 -5.31
C GLU A 23 -3.96 -13.41 -4.21
N PRO A 24 -5.18 -13.18 -3.69
CA PRO A 24 -5.38 -12.34 -2.52
C PRO A 24 -4.59 -12.82 -1.29
N GLY A 25 -4.29 -11.89 -0.38
CA GLY A 25 -3.51 -12.18 0.84
C GLY A 25 -2.11 -11.55 0.84
N TYR A 26 -1.68 -10.93 -0.27
CA TYR A 26 -0.46 -10.11 -0.33
C TYR A 26 -0.81 -8.64 -0.15
N ILE A 27 -0.27 -8.01 0.89
CA ILE A 27 -0.51 -6.61 1.23
C ILE A 27 0.79 -5.84 1.31
N HIS A 28 0.84 -4.70 0.66
CA HIS A 28 1.91 -3.71 0.81
C HIS A 28 1.51 -2.71 1.87
N ILE A 29 2.41 -2.43 2.80
CA ILE A 29 2.26 -1.38 3.82
C ILE A 29 3.31 -0.31 3.57
N ASP A 30 2.92 0.94 3.71
CA ASP A 30 3.79 2.10 3.61
C ASP A 30 3.35 3.18 4.62
N VAL A 31 4.26 4.12 4.92
CA VAL A 31 3.98 5.24 5.81
C VAL A 31 4.40 6.55 5.16
N ASN A 32 3.43 7.44 5.00
CA ASN A 32 3.64 8.76 4.41
C ASN A 32 3.52 9.87 5.46
N TYR A 33 4.26 10.95 5.23
CA TYR A 33 4.12 12.17 5.99
C TYR A 33 2.93 12.97 5.46
N LEU A 34 2.05 13.39 6.35
CA LEU A 34 1.00 14.34 6.03
C LEU A 34 1.51 15.78 6.20
N PRO A 35 0.90 16.77 5.52
CA PRO A 35 1.20 18.17 5.77
C PRO A 35 1.02 18.51 7.25
N GLN A 36 1.80 19.44 7.73
CA GLN A 36 1.60 20.00 9.07
C GLN A 36 0.41 20.95 9.04
N MET A 37 -0.55 20.70 9.91
CA MET A 37 -1.70 21.58 10.06
C MET A 37 -1.36 22.79 10.90
N ALA A 38 -2.03 23.91 10.64
CA ALA A 38 -1.80 25.17 11.35
C ALA A 38 -2.18 25.10 12.84
N ASP A 39 -3.10 24.22 13.19
CA ASP A 39 -3.58 23.96 14.54
C ASP A 39 -2.76 22.90 15.30
N GLU A 40 -1.71 22.35 14.66
CA GLU A 40 -0.90 21.28 15.25
C GLU A 40 0.61 21.61 15.25
N ASN A 41 1.27 21.26 16.35
CA ASN A 41 2.71 21.46 16.50
C ASN A 41 3.57 20.39 15.82
N ARG A 42 2.95 19.28 15.34
CA ARG A 42 3.64 18.14 14.75
C ARG A 42 2.87 17.62 13.54
N ARG A 43 3.60 17.05 12.58
CA ARG A 43 3.02 16.34 11.44
C ARG A 43 2.38 15.04 11.87
N ARG A 44 1.31 14.66 11.18
CA ARG A 44 0.71 13.33 11.27
C ARG A 44 1.32 12.38 10.24
N TYR A 45 1.10 11.10 10.45
CA TYR A 45 1.61 10.02 9.63
C TYR A 45 0.46 9.20 9.10
N LEU A 46 0.41 9.03 7.79
CA LEU A 46 -0.56 8.18 7.11
C LEU A 46 0.03 6.79 6.90
N PHE A 47 -0.48 5.81 7.61
CA PHE A 47 -0.20 4.40 7.38
C PHE A 47 -1.17 3.87 6.34
N VAL A 48 -0.64 3.23 5.29
CA VAL A 48 -1.40 2.74 4.14
C VAL A 48 -1.14 1.26 3.96
N ALA A 49 -2.19 0.48 3.76
CA ALA A 49 -2.11 -0.90 3.33
C ALA A 49 -2.85 -1.08 2.00
N ILE A 50 -2.22 -1.72 1.01
CA ILE A 50 -2.82 -1.95 -0.30
C ILE A 50 -2.71 -3.41 -0.68
N GLY A 51 -3.85 -4.04 -0.96
CA GLY A 51 -3.93 -5.40 -1.45
C GLY A 51 -3.44 -5.53 -2.90
N ARG A 52 -2.49 -6.41 -3.15
CA ARG A 52 -1.88 -6.57 -4.47
C ARG A 52 -2.85 -7.07 -5.53
N ALA A 53 -3.69 -8.04 -5.19
CA ALA A 53 -4.64 -8.66 -6.10
C ALA A 53 -5.91 -7.82 -6.32
N THR A 54 -6.39 -7.15 -5.28
CA THR A 54 -7.68 -6.48 -5.28
C THR A 54 -7.60 -4.97 -5.34
N ARG A 55 -6.41 -4.39 -5.14
CA ARG A 55 -6.20 -2.93 -5.00
C ARG A 55 -6.99 -2.31 -3.84
N TRP A 56 -7.59 -3.12 -2.99
CA TRP A 56 -8.26 -2.63 -1.79
C TRP A 56 -7.29 -1.92 -0.87
N VAL A 57 -7.71 -0.79 -0.33
CA VAL A 57 -6.89 0.10 0.49
C VAL A 57 -7.48 0.21 1.89
N PHE A 58 -6.61 0.19 2.88
CA PHE A 58 -6.91 0.51 4.27
C PHE A 58 -5.93 1.56 4.77
N ILE A 59 -6.40 2.53 5.54
CA ILE A 59 -5.56 3.58 6.12
C ILE A 59 -5.81 3.75 7.61
N ARG A 60 -4.79 4.28 8.30
CA ARG A 60 -4.88 4.89 9.64
C ARG A 60 -3.96 6.10 9.69
N ILE A 61 -4.35 7.07 10.49
CA ILE A 61 -3.56 8.28 10.71
C ILE A 61 -3.12 8.30 12.17
N PHE A 62 -1.82 8.51 12.39
CA PHE A 62 -1.23 8.57 13.72
C PHE A 62 -0.42 9.85 13.91
N LYS A 63 -0.34 10.33 15.15
CA LYS A 63 0.46 11.50 15.54
C LYS A 63 1.96 11.19 15.63
N ALA A 64 2.35 9.92 15.61
CA ALA A 64 3.74 9.49 15.69
C ALA A 64 3.97 8.21 14.88
N LYS A 65 5.17 8.10 14.30
CA LYS A 65 5.66 6.95 13.56
C LYS A 65 6.46 6.06 14.52
N THR A 66 5.77 5.16 15.22
CA THR A 66 6.35 4.28 16.25
C THR A 66 6.01 2.82 16.00
N ALA A 67 6.82 1.91 16.56
CA ALA A 67 6.55 0.48 16.51
C ALA A 67 5.19 0.12 17.15
N ALA A 68 4.80 0.82 18.22
CA ALA A 68 3.49 0.63 18.84
C ALA A 68 2.33 0.98 17.89
N ASN A 69 2.44 2.08 17.14
CA ASN A 69 1.44 2.47 16.14
C ASN A 69 1.45 1.53 14.94
N ALA A 70 2.61 1.02 14.51
CA ALA A 70 2.70 0.01 13.45
C ALA A 70 1.97 -1.29 13.86
N ARG A 71 2.15 -1.75 15.12
CA ARG A 71 1.40 -2.91 15.65
C ARG A 71 -0.09 -2.64 15.75
N ARG A 72 -0.50 -1.46 16.22
CA ARG A 72 -1.91 -1.08 16.26
C ARG A 72 -2.51 -1.10 14.86
N PHE A 73 -1.81 -0.51 13.90
CA PHE A 73 -2.21 -0.53 12.49
C PHE A 73 -2.40 -1.95 11.96
N LEU A 74 -1.46 -2.87 12.25
CA LEU A 74 -1.55 -4.25 11.80
C LEU A 74 -2.78 -4.97 12.38
N ARG A 75 -3.08 -4.77 13.67
CA ARG A 75 -4.28 -5.35 14.30
C ARG A 75 -5.56 -4.81 13.68
N ASP A 76 -5.62 -3.49 13.44
CA ASP A 76 -6.78 -2.86 12.81
C ASP A 76 -6.96 -3.32 11.36
N LEU A 77 -5.85 -3.43 10.61
CA LEU A 77 -5.83 -3.96 9.25
C LEU A 77 -6.32 -5.40 9.21
N GLU A 78 -5.83 -6.25 10.12
CA GLU A 78 -6.21 -7.66 10.20
C GLU A 78 -7.72 -7.81 10.48
N ARG A 79 -8.29 -7.00 11.36
CA ARG A 79 -9.72 -6.97 11.66
C ARG A 79 -10.55 -6.45 10.48
N ALA A 80 -10.10 -5.39 9.81
CA ALA A 80 -10.81 -4.75 8.72
C ALA A 80 -10.76 -5.58 7.43
N CYS A 81 -9.64 -6.23 7.14
CA CYS A 81 -9.45 -6.98 5.90
C CYS A 81 -10.32 -8.24 5.88
N PRO A 82 -11.22 -8.40 4.87
CA PRO A 82 -12.02 -9.63 4.75
C PRO A 82 -11.19 -10.83 4.29
N ILE A 83 -10.02 -10.60 3.70
CA ILE A 83 -9.11 -11.62 3.18
C ILE A 83 -8.14 -12.06 4.27
N ARG A 84 -7.80 -13.35 4.33
CA ARG A 84 -6.69 -13.84 5.15
C ARG A 84 -5.39 -13.24 4.63
N ILE A 85 -4.72 -12.45 5.45
CA ILE A 85 -3.42 -11.86 5.12
C ILE A 85 -2.38 -12.96 5.28
N ARG A 86 -1.65 -13.26 4.20
CA ARG A 86 -0.59 -14.28 4.18
C ARG A 86 0.80 -13.65 4.20
N THR A 87 0.95 -12.55 3.47
CA THR A 87 2.24 -11.87 3.34
C THR A 87 2.06 -10.37 3.41
N ILE A 88 2.88 -9.74 4.21
CA ILE A 88 3.01 -8.29 4.28
C ILE A 88 4.37 -7.89 3.74
N LEU A 89 4.36 -6.88 2.88
CA LEU A 89 5.56 -6.24 2.34
C LEU A 89 5.65 -4.82 2.89
N THR A 90 6.77 -4.53 3.55
CA THR A 90 7.08 -3.17 4.01
C THR A 90 8.32 -2.63 3.30
N PRO A 91 8.50 -1.30 3.25
CA PRO A 91 9.74 -0.72 2.72
C PRO A 91 10.95 -1.23 3.50
N SER A 92 12.04 -1.53 2.76
CA SER A 92 13.33 -1.80 3.39
C SER A 92 14.07 -0.48 3.68
N HIS A 93 14.86 -0.48 4.76
CA HIS A 93 15.89 0.55 4.94
C HIS A 93 16.95 0.35 3.86
N GLY A 94 16.94 1.17 2.82
CA GLY A 94 18.07 1.25 1.90
C GLY A 94 19.12 2.19 2.46
N LEU A 95 20.37 1.74 2.60
CA LEU A 95 21.52 2.62 2.63
C LEU A 95 21.62 3.33 1.27
N GLN A 96 20.90 4.40 1.05
CA GLN A 96 21.17 5.33 -0.03
C GLN A 96 22.16 6.37 0.50
N ALA A 97 23.44 6.05 0.31
CA ALA A 97 24.50 7.03 0.37
C ALA A 97 24.27 8.04 -0.75
N ASN A 98 23.67 9.15 -0.58
CA ASN A 98 23.78 10.36 -1.37
C ASN A 98 22.54 11.26 -1.42
N HIS A 99 21.69 11.30 -0.41
CA HIS A 99 20.84 12.48 -0.20
C HIS A 99 20.48 12.61 1.27
N CYS A 100 20.89 13.73 1.88
CA CYS A 100 20.70 14.08 3.29
C CYS A 100 19.26 14.36 3.74
N ARG A 101 18.28 13.67 3.15
CA ARG A 101 16.96 13.46 3.72
C ARG A 101 16.82 11.98 3.94
N ALA A 102 17.27 11.54 5.12
CA ALA A 102 17.09 10.19 5.59
C ALA A 102 15.62 9.83 5.48
N MET A 103 15.28 9.05 4.46
CA MET A 103 14.03 8.34 4.44
C MET A 103 14.11 7.24 5.50
N ASP A 104 13.73 7.63 6.71
CA ASP A 104 13.67 6.79 7.89
C ASP A 104 12.45 5.86 7.83
N ASN A 105 12.05 5.50 6.58
CA ASN A 105 10.85 4.73 6.29
C ASN A 105 11.12 3.25 6.49
N GLY A 106 10.49 2.66 7.49
CA GLY A 106 10.52 1.23 7.72
C GLY A 106 11.10 0.81 9.08
N LYS A 107 11.80 1.68 9.84
CA LYS A 107 12.30 1.35 11.19
C LYS A 107 11.18 0.99 12.18
N GLU A 108 9.98 1.50 11.95
CA GLU A 108 8.80 1.17 12.75
C GLU A 108 8.32 -0.27 12.55
N PHE A 109 8.68 -0.90 11.42
CA PHE A 109 8.27 -2.27 11.11
C PHE A 109 9.33 -3.29 11.48
N THR A 110 10.60 -3.00 11.18
CA THR A 110 11.68 -3.96 11.39
C THR A 110 13.04 -3.29 11.52
N ASP A 111 13.99 -3.97 12.17
CA ASP A 111 15.42 -3.65 12.20
C ASP A 111 16.22 -4.38 11.12
N ARG A 112 15.55 -5.22 10.31
CA ARG A 112 16.19 -5.93 9.21
C ARG A 112 16.67 -4.95 8.14
N LEU A 113 17.93 -5.08 7.73
CA LEU A 113 18.52 -4.35 6.62
C LEU A 113 18.55 -5.25 5.38
N PHE A 114 18.06 -4.72 4.26
CA PHE A 114 18.12 -5.46 3.00
C PHE A 114 19.56 -5.59 2.52
N GLY A 115 20.01 -6.83 2.27
CA GLY A 115 21.32 -7.10 1.66
C GLY A 115 22.49 -7.28 2.61
N LEU A 116 22.33 -7.11 3.91
CA LEU A 116 23.38 -7.41 4.90
C LEU A 116 23.17 -8.80 5.50
N ARG A 117 23.86 -9.80 4.96
CA ARG A 117 23.85 -11.20 5.47
C ARG A 117 24.26 -11.34 6.94
N LYS A 118 24.95 -10.36 7.52
CA LYS A 118 25.50 -10.39 8.89
C LYS A 118 24.59 -9.79 9.96
N CYS A 119 23.58 -9.01 9.58
CA CYS A 119 22.53 -8.60 10.52
C CYS A 119 21.32 -9.50 10.29
N ALA A 120 21.42 -10.76 10.73
CA ALA A 120 20.23 -11.56 10.92
C ALA A 120 19.27 -10.72 11.77
N ALA A 121 18.04 -10.53 11.26
CA ALA A 121 16.99 -9.92 12.04
C ALA A 121 16.96 -10.64 13.38
N THR A 122 17.07 -9.89 14.47
CA THR A 122 16.97 -10.48 15.81
C THR A 122 15.59 -11.11 16.01
N GLY A 123 14.64 -10.87 15.08
CA GLY A 123 13.25 -11.31 15.20
C GLY A 123 12.51 -10.62 16.35
N ALA A 124 13.20 -9.69 17.02
CA ALA A 124 12.80 -9.11 18.29
C ALA A 124 11.91 -7.88 18.14
N ARG A 125 11.70 -7.36 16.92
CA ARG A 125 10.79 -6.23 16.76
C ARG A 125 9.35 -6.69 16.92
N GLU A 126 8.65 -5.95 17.72
CA GLU A 126 7.26 -6.19 18.10
C GLU A 126 6.30 -6.34 16.92
N PHE A 127 6.60 -5.72 15.77
CA PHE A 127 5.83 -5.89 14.53
C PHE A 127 6.08 -7.27 13.91
N ASP A 128 7.34 -7.72 13.81
CA ASP A 128 7.71 -9.04 13.31
C ASP A 128 7.09 -10.14 14.19
N THR A 129 7.18 -9.98 15.53
CA THR A 129 6.57 -10.90 16.50
C THR A 129 5.05 -10.99 16.31
N LEU A 130 4.37 -9.85 16.09
CA LEU A 130 2.94 -9.84 15.84
C LEU A 130 2.59 -10.49 14.49
N CYS A 131 3.37 -10.27 13.44
CA CYS A 131 3.18 -10.96 12.16
C CYS A 131 3.26 -12.48 12.35
N THR A 132 4.29 -12.97 13.05
CA THR A 132 4.45 -14.40 13.35
C THR A 132 3.27 -14.95 14.16
N ALA A 133 2.80 -14.22 15.18
CA ALA A 133 1.66 -14.62 15.99
C ALA A 133 0.33 -14.68 15.20
N LEU A 134 0.24 -13.94 14.10
CA LEU A 134 -0.92 -13.92 13.20
C LEU A 134 -0.76 -14.85 11.98
N ASP A 135 0.30 -15.66 11.94
CA ASP A 135 0.66 -16.51 10.79
C ASP A 135 0.84 -15.72 9.50
N ILE A 136 1.43 -14.52 9.62
CA ILE A 136 1.69 -13.61 8.51
C ILE A 136 3.18 -13.58 8.22
N GLU A 137 3.57 -13.89 6.99
CA GLU A 137 4.94 -13.74 6.53
C GLU A 137 5.27 -12.25 6.31
N HIS A 138 6.25 -11.73 7.03
CA HIS A 138 6.74 -10.37 6.84
C HIS A 138 7.97 -10.36 5.93
N ARG A 139 7.86 -9.68 4.79
CA ARG A 139 8.91 -9.48 3.79
C ARG A 139 9.25 -8.01 3.64
N LEU A 140 10.53 -7.75 3.36
CA LEU A 140 10.99 -6.42 2.97
C LEU A 140 10.93 -6.27 1.46
N THR A 141 10.48 -5.11 1.00
CA THR A 141 10.54 -4.76 -0.41
C THR A 141 11.98 -4.43 -0.80
N PRO A 142 12.55 -5.04 -1.84
CA PRO A 142 13.87 -4.67 -2.32
C PRO A 142 13.96 -3.18 -2.66
N PRO A 143 15.09 -2.50 -2.34
CA PRO A 143 15.30 -1.14 -2.77
C PRO A 143 15.22 -1.03 -4.30
N LYS A 144 14.71 0.08 -4.82
CA LYS A 144 14.62 0.35 -6.27
C LYS A 144 13.88 -0.72 -7.09
N SER A 145 12.86 -1.36 -6.52
CA SER A 145 11.99 -2.30 -7.26
C SER A 145 10.70 -1.60 -7.73
N PRO A 146 10.69 -0.94 -8.90
CA PRO A 146 9.52 -0.17 -9.36
C PRO A 146 8.28 -1.06 -9.54
N GLN A 147 8.47 -2.33 -9.90
CA GLN A 147 7.38 -3.28 -10.09
C GLN A 147 6.64 -3.60 -8.78
N THR A 148 7.34 -3.51 -7.65
CA THR A 148 6.79 -3.82 -6.33
C THR A 148 6.19 -2.58 -5.68
N ASN A 149 6.83 -1.41 -5.85
CA ASN A 149 6.45 -0.15 -5.22
C ASN A 149 5.47 0.69 -6.04
N GLY A 150 5.45 0.53 -7.38
CA GLY A 150 4.64 1.39 -8.27
C GLY A 150 3.15 1.40 -7.98
N MET A 151 2.62 0.41 -7.25
CA MET A 151 1.24 0.40 -6.79
C MET A 151 1.02 1.38 -5.64
N VAL A 152 1.91 1.33 -4.66
CA VAL A 152 1.87 2.20 -3.47
C VAL A 152 2.18 3.65 -3.88
N GLU A 153 3.20 3.85 -4.70
CA GLU A 153 3.59 5.16 -5.25
C GLU A 153 2.43 5.84 -6.00
N ARG A 154 1.72 5.07 -6.82
CA ARG A 154 0.54 5.58 -7.54
C ARG A 154 -0.61 5.97 -6.61
N PHE A 155 -0.85 5.19 -5.56
CA PHE A 155 -1.84 5.55 -4.55
C PHE A 155 -1.39 6.79 -3.76
N ASN A 156 -0.13 6.85 -3.35
CA ASN A 156 0.43 8.01 -2.64
C ASN A 156 0.33 9.30 -3.48
N GLY A 157 0.60 9.23 -4.79
CA GLY A 157 0.40 10.37 -5.69
C GLY A 157 -1.06 10.84 -5.76
N ARG A 158 -2.04 9.92 -5.66
CA ARG A 158 -3.46 10.28 -5.57
C ARG A 158 -3.80 10.95 -4.25
N ILE A 159 -3.25 10.47 -3.13
CA ILE A 159 -3.41 11.14 -1.83
C ILE A 159 -2.81 12.55 -1.88
N GLU A 160 -1.63 12.71 -2.47
CA GLU A 160 -1.00 14.00 -2.63
C GLU A 160 -1.87 14.96 -3.46
N ALA A 161 -2.47 14.49 -4.55
CA ALA A 161 -3.42 15.28 -5.34
C ALA A 161 -4.64 15.74 -4.51
N VAL A 162 -5.17 14.90 -3.63
CA VAL A 162 -6.24 15.27 -2.68
C VAL A 162 -5.74 16.35 -1.72
N LEU A 163 -4.54 16.17 -1.17
CA LEU A 163 -3.94 17.14 -0.24
C LEU A 163 -3.69 18.50 -0.89
N GLN A 164 -3.31 18.54 -2.17
CA GLN A 164 -3.08 19.78 -2.91
C GLN A 164 -4.39 20.48 -3.33
N SER A 165 -5.45 19.71 -3.55
CA SER A 165 -6.74 20.27 -4.00
C SER A 165 -7.60 20.85 -2.88
N HIS A 166 -7.25 20.62 -1.61
CA HIS A 166 -8.01 21.05 -0.44
C HIS A 166 -7.16 21.89 0.51
N ARG A 167 -7.78 22.92 1.09
CA ARG A 167 -7.22 23.68 2.21
C ARG A 167 -7.86 23.19 3.49
N PHE A 168 -7.13 22.40 4.24
CA PHE A 168 -7.60 21.85 5.51
C PHE A 168 -7.46 22.88 6.63
N ARG A 169 -8.50 23.01 7.44
CA ARG A 169 -8.52 23.91 8.61
C ARG A 169 -8.00 23.23 9.86
N SER A 170 -8.17 21.89 9.95
CA SER A 170 -7.76 21.11 11.10
C SER A 170 -7.28 19.72 10.71
N GLY A 171 -6.54 19.07 11.62
CA GLY A 171 -6.13 17.70 11.46
C GLY A 171 -7.29 16.71 11.43
N GLU A 172 -8.43 17.03 12.05
CA GLU A 172 -9.65 16.21 12.02
C GLU A 172 -10.33 16.26 10.65
N GLU A 173 -10.44 17.45 10.05
CA GLU A 173 -10.95 17.62 8.69
C GLU A 173 -10.11 16.84 7.67
N LEU A 174 -8.77 16.93 7.81
CA LEU A 174 -7.84 16.17 7.00
C LEU A 174 -8.09 14.66 7.12
N GLU A 175 -8.22 14.15 8.33
CA GLU A 175 -8.44 12.73 8.61
C GLU A 175 -9.77 12.25 8.01
N THR A 176 -10.86 12.97 8.24
CA THR A 176 -12.19 12.69 7.69
C THR A 176 -12.16 12.67 6.16
N THR A 177 -11.50 13.65 5.53
CA THR A 177 -11.38 13.74 4.07
C THR A 177 -10.61 12.55 3.50
N LEU A 178 -9.50 12.16 4.11
CA LEU A 178 -8.72 11.01 3.65
C LEU A 178 -9.47 9.69 3.81
N HIS A 179 -10.20 9.50 4.91
CA HIS A 179 -11.05 8.33 5.10
C HIS A 179 -12.17 8.26 4.05
N ARG A 180 -12.84 9.40 3.79
CA ARG A 180 -13.86 9.49 2.73
C ARG A 180 -13.26 9.19 1.35
N TYR A 181 -12.08 9.72 1.05
CA TYR A 181 -11.39 9.42 -0.20
C TYR A 181 -11.10 7.92 -0.36
N VAL A 182 -10.60 7.26 0.67
CA VAL A 182 -10.31 5.81 0.64
C VAL A 182 -11.59 5.00 0.48
N TRP A 183 -12.68 5.42 1.10
CA TRP A 183 -13.99 4.83 0.87
C TRP A 183 -14.41 4.93 -0.60
N LEU A 184 -14.34 6.13 -1.20
CA LEU A 184 -14.60 6.35 -2.63
C LEU A 184 -13.67 5.52 -3.51
N TYR A 185 -12.39 5.47 -3.18
CA TYR A 185 -11.39 4.68 -3.89
C TYR A 185 -11.77 3.19 -3.96
N ASN A 186 -12.17 2.63 -2.84
CA ASN A 186 -12.50 1.21 -2.76
C ASN A 186 -13.81 0.86 -3.47
N GLN A 187 -14.76 1.79 -3.49
CA GLN A 187 -16.13 1.49 -3.90
C GLN A 187 -16.54 2.09 -5.24
N GLN A 188 -15.88 3.16 -5.69
CA GLN A 188 -16.34 3.93 -6.84
C GLN A 188 -15.22 4.25 -7.86
N LEU A 189 -13.93 4.10 -7.52
CA LEU A 189 -12.84 4.43 -8.42
C LEU A 189 -12.31 3.20 -9.16
N PRO A 190 -12.59 3.05 -10.47
CA PRO A 190 -12.08 1.94 -11.27
C PRO A 190 -10.54 1.92 -11.30
N GLN A 191 -9.97 0.72 -11.27
CA GLN A 191 -8.54 0.52 -11.32
C GLN A 191 -8.13 -0.14 -12.64
N SER A 192 -7.30 0.53 -13.44
CA SER A 192 -6.82 -0.01 -14.73
C SER A 192 -6.11 -1.37 -14.57
N ALA A 193 -5.38 -1.57 -13.47
CA ALA A 193 -4.74 -2.84 -13.16
C ALA A 193 -5.72 -3.99 -12.85
N LEU A 194 -7.00 -3.70 -12.68
CA LEU A 194 -8.07 -4.68 -12.46
C LEU A 194 -9.01 -4.77 -13.68
N GLY A 195 -8.56 -4.30 -14.86
CA GLY A 195 -9.43 -4.21 -16.04
C GLY A 195 -10.59 -3.24 -15.82
N SER A 196 -10.32 -2.09 -15.20
CA SER A 196 -11.30 -1.06 -14.86
C SER A 196 -12.38 -1.49 -13.84
N LYS A 197 -12.16 -2.59 -13.10
CA LYS A 197 -13.02 -2.96 -11.99
C LYS A 197 -12.71 -2.13 -10.75
N LEU A 198 -13.71 -2.02 -9.88
CA LEU A 198 -13.58 -1.43 -8.55
C LEU A 198 -12.83 -2.40 -7.60
N PRO A 199 -12.05 -1.91 -6.65
CA PRO A 199 -11.40 -2.78 -5.65
C PRO A 199 -12.36 -3.70 -4.91
N LEU A 200 -13.51 -3.19 -4.48
CA LEU A 200 -14.54 -3.99 -3.81
C LEU A 200 -15.16 -5.04 -4.75
N GLN A 201 -15.36 -4.70 -6.03
CA GLN A 201 -15.88 -5.66 -7.00
C GLN A 201 -14.86 -6.79 -7.24
N ALA A 202 -13.59 -6.46 -7.42
CA ALA A 202 -12.53 -7.46 -7.54
C ALA A 202 -12.45 -8.37 -6.30
N MET A 203 -12.67 -7.81 -5.11
CA MET A 203 -12.71 -8.59 -3.88
C MET A 203 -13.91 -9.56 -3.84
N LYS A 204 -15.10 -9.12 -4.29
CA LYS A 204 -16.29 -9.96 -4.42
C LYS A 204 -16.11 -11.07 -5.46
N ASP A 205 -15.46 -10.75 -6.58
CA ASP A 205 -15.17 -11.74 -7.63
C ASP A 205 -14.23 -12.82 -7.11
N TRP A 206 -13.19 -12.44 -6.36
CA TRP A 206 -12.28 -13.38 -5.71
C TRP A 206 -12.96 -14.22 -4.64
N HIS A 207 -13.88 -13.65 -3.87
CA HIS A 207 -14.65 -14.40 -2.87
C HIS A 207 -15.53 -15.46 -3.53
N LYS A 208 -16.13 -15.19 -4.70
CA LYS A 208 -16.89 -16.20 -5.46
C LYS A 208 -16.00 -17.31 -6.00
N LEU A 209 -14.77 -16.95 -6.44
CA LEU A 209 -13.84 -17.90 -7.04
C LEU A 209 -13.11 -18.76 -6.00
N LYS A 210 -12.70 -18.18 -4.88
CA LYS A 210 -11.90 -18.80 -3.82
C LYS A 210 -12.35 -18.30 -2.44
N PRO A 211 -13.52 -18.75 -1.94
CA PRO A 211 -14.06 -18.31 -0.66
C PRO A 211 -13.15 -18.67 0.53
N GLU A 212 -12.34 -19.73 0.43
CA GLU A 212 -11.42 -20.21 1.45
C GLU A 212 -10.32 -19.19 1.79
N LEU A 213 -10.04 -18.24 0.89
CA LEU A 213 -9.05 -17.17 1.15
C LEU A 213 -9.63 -16.04 2.02
N PHE A 214 -10.90 -16.10 2.36
CA PHE A 214 -11.60 -15.05 3.08
C PHE A 214 -11.96 -15.49 4.50
N LYS A 215 -11.91 -14.55 5.43
CA LYS A 215 -12.39 -14.71 6.81
C LYS A 215 -13.86 -14.36 6.94
N LYS A 216 -14.34 -13.46 6.08
CA LYS A 216 -15.71 -12.95 6.05
C LYS A 216 -16.08 -12.51 4.64
N GLN A 217 -17.37 -12.47 4.37
CA GLN A 217 -17.86 -11.93 3.11
C GLN A 217 -17.43 -10.46 2.93
N PRO A 218 -16.95 -10.08 1.73
CA PRO A 218 -16.69 -8.68 1.44
C PRO A 218 -18.03 -7.93 1.31
N HIS A 219 -18.42 -7.27 2.37
CA HIS A 219 -19.56 -6.37 2.41
C HIS A 219 -19.10 -4.90 2.20
N TYR A 220 -20.08 -4.04 1.97
CA TYR A 220 -19.88 -2.62 2.24
C TYR A 220 -19.36 -2.49 3.66
N LEU A 221 -18.09 -2.10 3.79
CA LEU A 221 -17.63 -1.64 5.09
C LEU A 221 -18.38 -0.34 5.37
N PRO A 222 -19.17 -0.23 6.44
CA PRO A 222 -19.69 1.05 6.83
C PRO A 222 -18.51 2.02 6.93
N GLY A 223 -18.69 3.23 6.44
CA GLY A 223 -17.73 4.30 6.67
C GLY A 223 -17.40 4.34 8.15
N CYS A 224 -16.24 4.91 8.51
CA CYS A 224 -15.79 5.00 9.88
C CYS A 224 -16.69 5.93 10.73
N ASP A 225 -17.98 5.65 10.75
CA ASP A 225 -18.98 6.30 11.59
C ASP A 225 -19.39 5.31 12.68
N SER A 226 -18.46 5.06 13.60
CA SER A 226 -18.74 4.54 14.94
C SER A 226 -17.45 4.54 15.76
#